data_23d08d16e1a667d248eac1fb74d95963
#
_entry.id   23d08d16e1a667d248eac1fb74d95963
#
_cell.length_a   1.000
_cell.length_b   1.000
_cell.length_c   1.000
_cell.angle_alpha   90.00
_cell.angle_beta   90.00
_cell.angle_gamma   90.00
#
_symmetry.space_group_name_H-M   'P 1'
#
loop_
_entity.id
_entity.type
_entity.pdbx_description
1 polymer ?
#
loop_
_entity_poly.entity_id
_entity_poly.type
_entity_poly.pdbx_seq_one_letter_code
_entity_poly.pdbx_strand_id
1 'polypeptide(L)'
;KYSKQECIDALRLVGAEHLLNSNMHRLSGGENQRVLLARALLQRPQLLVLDEPAQGVDIQGQIDLYDLIESIRHRFDCGVFMVSHDLHLVMAKTDDVICLHHHVCCSGSPATITQHPSYIALFGNAARESLAFYHHDHEHHHHDLSGTPVSGDATSCSHHKHGHHHHD
;
A
#
# COMPACT_ATOMS: atom_id res chain seq x y z
N LYS A 1 -29.33 7.89 10.39
CA LYS A 1 -29.48 8.43 9.02
C LYS A 1 -28.52 9.59 8.90
N TYR A 2 -27.58 9.55 7.99
CA TYR A 2 -26.56 10.60 7.80
C TYR A 2 -27.15 11.76 7.02
N SER A 3 -26.68 12.97 7.31
CA SER A 3 -27.01 14.17 6.54
C SER A 3 -26.32 14.16 5.18
N LYS A 4 -26.82 14.96 4.24
CA LYS A 4 -26.18 15.11 2.92
C LYS A 4 -24.75 15.67 3.05
N GLN A 5 -24.52 16.57 4.02
CA GLN A 5 -23.20 17.15 4.24
C GLN A 5 -22.19 16.09 4.74
N GLU A 6 -22.59 15.22 5.68
CA GLU A 6 -21.73 14.13 6.14
C GLU A 6 -21.36 13.18 4.99
N CYS A 7 -22.29 12.89 4.10
CA CYS A 7 -22.00 12.08 2.91
C CYS A 7 -21.00 12.76 1.96
N ILE A 8 -21.15 14.08 1.73
CA ILE A 8 -20.22 14.86 0.91
C ILE A 8 -18.81 14.83 1.54
N ASP A 9 -18.71 15.06 2.85
CA ASP A 9 -17.45 15.11 3.57
C ASP A 9 -16.75 13.74 3.54
N ALA A 10 -17.50 12.64 3.70
CA ALA A 10 -16.96 11.29 3.59
C ALA A 10 -16.46 10.98 2.17
N LEU A 11 -17.20 11.38 1.13
CA LEU A 11 -16.77 11.19 -0.27
C LEU A 11 -15.55 12.04 -0.61
N ARG A 12 -15.45 13.25 -0.06
CA ARG A 12 -14.28 14.13 -0.24
C ARG A 12 -13.02 13.50 0.34
N LEU A 13 -13.11 12.83 1.50
CA LEU A 13 -12.00 12.14 2.14
C LEU A 13 -11.36 11.07 1.25
N VAL A 14 -12.16 10.45 0.40
CA VAL A 14 -11.71 9.39 -0.50
C VAL A 14 -11.54 9.86 -1.96
N GLY A 15 -11.62 11.17 -2.22
CA GLY A 15 -11.48 11.74 -3.56
C GLY A 15 -12.64 11.40 -4.52
N ALA A 16 -13.83 11.11 -4.00
CA ALA A 16 -15.00 10.65 -4.75
C ALA A 16 -16.22 11.60 -4.63
N GLU A 17 -16.02 12.88 -4.29
CA GLU A 17 -17.10 13.85 -4.10
C GLU A 17 -17.99 14.00 -5.35
N HIS A 18 -17.38 13.93 -6.55
CA HIS A 18 -18.07 14.01 -7.83
C HIS A 18 -19.09 12.88 -8.06
N LEU A 19 -18.99 11.80 -7.29
CA LEU A 19 -19.87 10.62 -7.40
C LEU A 19 -21.14 10.70 -6.54
N LEU A 20 -21.34 11.78 -5.79
CA LEU A 20 -22.46 11.93 -4.83
C LEU A 20 -23.84 11.57 -5.41
N ASN A 21 -24.08 11.90 -6.67
CA ASN A 21 -25.36 11.66 -7.35
C ASN A 21 -25.25 10.55 -8.41
N SER A 22 -24.13 9.82 -8.46
CA SER A 22 -23.90 8.78 -9.46
C SER A 22 -24.66 7.50 -9.09
N ASN A 23 -25.01 6.73 -10.13
CA ASN A 23 -25.61 5.42 -9.93
C ASN A 23 -24.49 4.38 -9.68
N MET A 24 -24.57 3.65 -8.59
CA MET A 24 -23.58 2.64 -8.19
C MET A 24 -23.29 1.60 -9.29
N HIS A 25 -24.29 1.23 -10.09
CA HIS A 25 -24.11 0.26 -11.18
C HIS A 25 -23.27 0.79 -12.38
N ARG A 26 -22.98 2.08 -12.39
CA ARG A 26 -22.21 2.74 -13.47
C ARG A 26 -20.81 3.13 -13.05
N LEU A 27 -20.44 2.85 -11.80
CA LEU A 27 -19.12 3.15 -11.27
C LEU A 27 -18.09 2.14 -11.79
N SER A 28 -16.88 2.61 -12.03
CA SER A 28 -15.72 1.76 -12.22
C SER A 28 -15.39 1.00 -10.92
N GLY A 29 -14.55 -0.04 -11.00
CA GLY A 29 -14.12 -0.80 -9.83
C GLY A 29 -13.52 0.10 -8.75
N GLY A 30 -12.57 0.96 -9.11
CA GLY A 30 -11.93 1.89 -8.18
C GLY A 30 -12.88 2.93 -7.58
N GLU A 31 -13.80 3.49 -8.38
CA GLU A 31 -14.82 4.42 -7.88
C GLU A 31 -15.76 3.74 -6.87
N ASN A 32 -16.17 2.51 -7.18
CA ASN A 32 -17.02 1.72 -6.28
C ASN A 32 -16.32 1.45 -4.94
N GLN A 33 -15.03 1.05 -4.97
CA GLN A 33 -14.25 0.84 -3.75
C GLN A 33 -14.12 2.11 -2.91
N ARG A 34 -13.85 3.26 -3.53
CA ARG A 34 -13.80 4.56 -2.83
C ARG A 34 -15.15 4.92 -2.18
N VAL A 35 -16.27 4.69 -2.85
CA VAL A 35 -17.61 4.95 -2.30
C VAL A 35 -17.92 4.01 -1.13
N LEU A 36 -17.56 2.73 -1.22
CA LEU A 36 -17.71 1.76 -0.12
C LEU A 36 -16.85 2.15 1.08
N LEU A 37 -15.62 2.60 0.85
CA LEU A 37 -14.72 3.09 1.90
C LEU A 37 -15.30 4.36 2.57
N ALA A 38 -15.79 5.34 1.80
CA ALA A 38 -16.47 6.52 2.33
C ALA A 38 -17.67 6.15 3.24
N ARG A 39 -18.46 5.17 2.81
CA ARG A 39 -19.59 4.66 3.59
C ARG A 39 -19.13 4.06 4.93
N ALA A 40 -18.04 3.31 4.95
CA ALA A 40 -17.48 2.74 6.18
C ALA A 40 -17.00 3.86 7.13
N LEU A 41 -16.35 4.90 6.61
CA LEU A 41 -15.81 6.03 7.37
C LEU A 41 -16.89 6.90 8.03
N LEU A 42 -18.11 6.93 7.49
CA LEU A 42 -19.25 7.61 8.14
C LEU A 42 -19.52 7.12 9.56
N GLN A 43 -19.17 5.88 9.86
CA GLN A 43 -19.37 5.28 11.19
C GLN A 43 -18.22 5.59 12.15
N ARG A 44 -17.16 6.28 11.73
CA ARG A 44 -15.94 6.56 12.50
C ARG A 44 -15.41 5.27 13.17
N PRO A 45 -15.04 4.25 12.39
CA PRO A 45 -14.68 2.95 12.92
C PRO A 45 -13.36 3.03 13.69
N GLN A 46 -13.24 2.25 14.77
CA GLN A 46 -11.98 1.99 15.45
C GLN A 46 -11.17 0.89 14.73
N LEU A 47 -11.86 0.03 13.99
CA LEU A 47 -11.28 -1.02 13.16
C LEU A 47 -11.97 -1.02 11.80
N LEU A 48 -11.20 -0.87 10.74
CA LEU A 48 -11.65 -0.99 9.36
C LEU A 48 -11.30 -2.39 8.85
N VAL A 49 -12.32 -3.16 8.45
CA VAL A 49 -12.13 -4.50 7.89
C VAL A 49 -12.41 -4.43 6.39
N LEU A 50 -11.42 -4.80 5.59
CA LEU A 50 -11.44 -4.74 4.13
C LEU A 50 -11.18 -6.14 3.54
N ASP A 51 -12.09 -6.59 2.70
CA ASP A 51 -11.98 -7.86 1.98
C ASP A 51 -11.74 -7.57 0.50
N GLU A 52 -10.53 -7.94 0.01
CA GLU A 52 -10.07 -7.72 -1.38
C GLU A 52 -10.36 -6.29 -1.89
N PRO A 53 -9.91 -5.22 -1.17
CA PRO A 53 -10.34 -3.84 -1.47
C PRO A 53 -9.86 -3.35 -2.84
N ALA A 54 -8.83 -3.94 -3.41
CA ALA A 54 -8.27 -3.58 -4.71
C ALA A 54 -8.75 -4.46 -5.86
N GLN A 55 -9.69 -5.39 -5.61
CA GLN A 55 -10.18 -6.29 -6.65
C GLN A 55 -10.90 -5.51 -7.77
N GLY A 56 -10.52 -5.80 -9.01
CA GLY A 56 -11.11 -5.14 -10.19
C GLY A 56 -10.64 -3.69 -10.42
N VAL A 57 -9.57 -3.29 -9.75
CA VAL A 57 -8.91 -2.00 -9.92
C VAL A 57 -7.61 -2.20 -10.70
N ASP A 58 -7.25 -1.29 -11.59
CA ASP A 58 -5.98 -1.32 -12.32
C ASP A 58 -4.79 -1.07 -11.37
N ILE A 59 -3.57 -1.38 -11.80
CA ILE A 59 -2.37 -1.35 -10.96
C ILE A 59 -2.16 0.02 -10.30
N GLN A 60 -2.31 1.12 -11.06
CA GLN A 60 -2.14 2.46 -10.49
C GLN A 60 -3.23 2.77 -9.46
N GLY A 61 -4.48 2.45 -9.76
CA GLY A 61 -5.59 2.63 -8.84
C GLY A 61 -5.48 1.77 -7.58
N GLN A 62 -4.83 0.60 -7.65
CA GLN A 62 -4.52 -0.22 -6.48
C GLN A 62 -3.54 0.51 -5.54
N ILE A 63 -2.43 1.02 -6.08
CA ILE A 63 -1.45 1.80 -5.32
C ILE A 63 -2.13 2.99 -4.65
N ASP A 64 -2.88 3.78 -5.42
CA ASP A 64 -3.60 4.96 -4.92
C ASP A 64 -4.62 4.61 -3.81
N LEU A 65 -5.24 3.43 -3.90
CA LEU A 65 -6.19 2.95 -2.89
C LEU A 65 -5.49 2.54 -1.60
N TYR A 66 -4.35 1.87 -1.67
CA TYR A 66 -3.57 1.50 -0.48
C TYR A 66 -3.00 2.74 0.22
N ASP A 67 -2.48 3.73 -0.54
CA ASP A 67 -2.02 5.01 0.01
C ASP A 67 -3.16 5.77 0.70
N LEU A 68 -4.35 5.73 0.11
CA LEU A 68 -5.56 6.28 0.70
C LEU A 68 -5.92 5.58 2.02
N ILE A 69 -5.89 4.24 2.07
CA ILE A 69 -6.17 3.45 3.28
C ILE A 69 -5.16 3.80 4.38
N GLU A 70 -3.87 3.91 4.05
CA GLU A 70 -2.82 4.33 4.97
C GLU A 70 -3.10 5.73 5.53
N SER A 71 -3.42 6.71 4.68
CA SER A 71 -3.76 8.08 5.10
C SER A 71 -4.99 8.11 6.03
N ILE A 72 -5.99 7.29 5.76
CA ILE A 72 -7.20 7.14 6.59
C ILE A 72 -6.84 6.55 7.96
N ARG A 73 -6.02 5.50 8.00
CA ARG A 73 -5.55 4.90 9.25
C ARG A 73 -4.95 5.95 10.18
N HIS A 74 -4.03 6.76 9.66
CA HIS A 74 -3.41 7.83 10.44
C HIS A 74 -4.38 8.94 10.84
N ARG A 75 -5.27 9.35 9.93
CA ARG A 75 -6.21 10.46 10.18
C ARG A 75 -7.28 10.12 11.21
N PHE A 76 -7.74 8.87 11.23
CA PHE A 76 -8.82 8.41 12.13
C PHE A 76 -8.30 7.65 13.35
N ASP A 77 -6.98 7.43 13.44
CA ASP A 77 -6.35 6.61 14.49
C ASP A 77 -7.06 5.26 14.63
N CYS A 78 -7.32 4.60 13.51
CA CYS A 78 -8.05 3.33 13.47
C CYS A 78 -7.15 2.17 13.04
N GLY A 79 -7.41 0.97 13.56
CA GLY A 79 -6.82 -0.25 13.05
C GLY A 79 -7.34 -0.57 11.64
N VAL A 80 -6.51 -1.20 10.81
CA VAL A 80 -6.94 -1.75 9.52
C VAL A 80 -6.62 -3.23 9.49
N PHE A 81 -7.64 -4.04 9.25
CA PHE A 81 -7.51 -5.47 8.98
C PHE A 81 -7.93 -5.74 7.53
N MET A 82 -7.03 -6.27 6.73
CA MET A 82 -7.26 -6.43 5.30
C MET A 82 -7.01 -7.88 4.88
N VAL A 83 -7.89 -8.41 4.04
CA VAL A 83 -7.69 -9.67 3.33
C VAL A 83 -7.33 -9.34 1.89
N SER A 84 -6.23 -9.91 1.39
CA SER A 84 -5.79 -9.72 0.00
C SER A 84 -4.96 -10.91 -0.48
N HIS A 85 -4.97 -11.15 -1.77
CA HIS A 85 -4.08 -12.10 -2.44
C HIS A 85 -2.92 -11.41 -3.18
N ASP A 86 -2.86 -10.08 -3.15
CA ASP A 86 -1.75 -9.31 -3.75
C ASP A 86 -0.58 -9.23 -2.78
N LEU A 87 0.37 -10.15 -2.94
CA LEU A 87 1.53 -10.25 -2.07
C LEU A 87 2.42 -9.01 -2.11
N HIS A 88 2.54 -8.34 -3.28
CA HIS A 88 3.42 -7.18 -3.42
C HIS A 88 2.91 -6.01 -2.59
N LEU A 89 1.63 -5.68 -2.72
CA LEU A 89 1.03 -4.58 -1.98
C LEU A 89 0.92 -4.89 -0.49
N VAL A 90 0.56 -6.14 -0.12
CA VAL A 90 0.54 -6.55 1.28
C VAL A 90 1.90 -6.38 1.93
N MET A 91 2.97 -6.89 1.30
CA MET A 91 4.33 -6.80 1.86
C MET A 91 4.85 -5.35 1.93
N ALA A 92 4.46 -4.48 1.00
CA ALA A 92 4.90 -3.08 0.97
C ALA A 92 4.13 -2.16 1.93
N LYS A 93 2.86 -2.48 2.26
CA LYS A 93 1.93 -1.53 2.88
C LYS A 93 1.35 -1.98 4.22
N THR A 94 1.83 -3.08 4.81
CA THR A 94 1.31 -3.60 6.09
C THR A 94 2.39 -3.69 7.16
N ASP A 95 2.00 -3.54 8.42
CA ASP A 95 2.89 -3.68 9.56
C ASP A 95 3.09 -5.16 9.92
N ASP A 96 1.98 -5.93 9.92
CA ASP A 96 1.94 -7.35 10.23
C ASP A 96 1.13 -8.13 9.21
N VAL A 97 1.55 -9.34 8.92
CA VAL A 97 0.91 -10.26 7.96
C VAL A 97 0.58 -11.58 8.65
N ILE A 98 -0.57 -12.13 8.32
CA ILE A 98 -0.99 -13.49 8.69
C ILE A 98 -1.20 -14.28 7.41
N CYS A 99 -0.37 -15.31 7.19
CA CYS A 99 -0.51 -16.19 6.05
C CYS A 99 -1.49 -17.32 6.36
N LEU A 100 -2.53 -17.43 5.54
CA LEU A 100 -3.59 -18.42 5.70
C LEU A 100 -3.61 -19.39 4.51
N HIS A 101 -3.46 -20.68 4.81
CA HIS A 101 -3.66 -21.78 3.85
C HIS A 101 -4.32 -22.96 4.57
N HIS A 102 -5.65 -22.99 4.64
CA HIS A 102 -6.49 -23.86 5.47
C HIS A 102 -6.23 -23.73 6.99
N HIS A 103 -5.05 -23.31 7.39
CA HIS A 103 -4.64 -22.96 8.76
C HIS A 103 -3.70 -21.75 8.70
N VAL A 104 -3.42 -21.15 9.84
CA VAL A 104 -2.40 -20.10 9.92
C VAL A 104 -1.02 -20.76 9.81
N CYS A 105 -0.34 -20.49 8.69
CA CYS A 105 0.97 -21.08 8.37
C CYS A 105 2.13 -20.30 9.00
N CYS A 106 2.01 -18.98 9.02
CA CYS A 106 2.98 -18.07 9.61
C CYS A 106 2.34 -16.70 9.87
N SER A 107 2.93 -15.93 10.77
CA SER A 107 2.52 -14.55 11.06
C SER A 107 3.70 -13.72 11.55
N GLY A 108 3.67 -12.40 11.32
CA GLY A 108 4.69 -11.46 11.73
C GLY A 108 4.87 -10.31 10.74
N SER A 109 5.93 -9.51 10.93
CA SER A 109 6.24 -8.43 9.99
C SER A 109 6.59 -8.97 8.59
N PRO A 110 6.40 -8.19 7.52
CA PRO A 110 6.78 -8.58 6.16
C PRO A 110 8.21 -9.13 6.06
N ALA A 111 9.17 -8.47 6.72
CA ALA A 111 10.57 -8.91 6.75
C ALA A 111 10.76 -10.29 7.39
N THR A 112 10.01 -10.60 8.43
CA THR A 112 10.04 -11.92 9.10
C THR A 112 9.38 -13.00 8.25
N ILE A 113 8.21 -12.68 7.69
CA ILE A 113 7.40 -13.60 6.88
C ILE A 113 8.16 -14.07 5.63
N THR A 114 8.82 -13.17 4.93
CA THR A 114 9.55 -13.48 3.69
C THR A 114 10.69 -14.48 3.88
N GLN A 115 11.17 -14.64 5.11
CA GLN A 115 12.19 -15.63 5.47
C GLN A 115 11.60 -16.93 6.04
N HIS A 116 10.29 -16.96 6.28
CA HIS A 116 9.65 -18.11 6.91
C HIS A 116 9.56 -19.30 5.93
N PRO A 117 9.96 -20.53 6.33
CA PRO A 117 9.95 -21.70 5.44
C PRO A 117 8.58 -22.00 4.83
N SER A 118 7.50 -21.86 5.61
CA SER A 118 6.14 -22.08 5.12
C SER A 118 5.72 -21.06 4.06
N TYR A 119 6.13 -19.79 4.19
CA TYR A 119 5.88 -18.77 3.19
C TYR A 119 6.61 -19.07 1.88
N ILE A 120 7.89 -19.44 1.97
CA ILE A 120 8.71 -19.80 0.81
C ILE A 120 8.15 -21.04 0.12
N ALA A 121 7.68 -22.03 0.88
CA ALA A 121 7.07 -23.24 0.33
C ALA A 121 5.74 -22.94 -0.40
N LEU A 122 4.93 -22.01 0.10
CA LEU A 122 3.64 -21.66 -0.51
C LEU A 122 3.78 -20.77 -1.75
N PHE A 123 4.66 -19.78 -1.71
CA PHE A 123 4.71 -18.71 -2.71
C PHE A 123 5.96 -18.76 -3.62
N GLY A 124 6.96 -19.57 -3.30
CA GLY A 124 8.11 -19.87 -4.15
C GLY A 124 8.82 -18.62 -4.70
N ASN A 125 8.85 -18.48 -6.04
CA ASN A 125 9.50 -17.35 -6.70
C ASN A 125 8.78 -16.01 -6.48
N ALA A 126 7.45 -16.00 -6.33
CA ALA A 126 6.68 -14.79 -6.03
C ALA A 126 7.11 -14.16 -4.69
N ALA A 127 7.56 -14.99 -3.73
CA ALA A 127 8.12 -14.51 -2.48
C ALA A 127 9.39 -13.69 -2.67
N ARG A 128 10.24 -14.05 -3.62
CA ARG A 128 11.49 -13.33 -3.93
C ARG A 128 11.24 -12.01 -4.66
N GLU A 129 10.25 -11.98 -5.53
CA GLU A 129 9.85 -10.77 -6.26
C GLU A 129 9.22 -9.74 -5.32
N SER A 130 8.40 -10.18 -4.36
CA SER A 130 7.81 -9.31 -3.33
C SER A 130 8.86 -8.62 -2.46
N LEU A 131 9.99 -9.31 -2.17
CA LEU A 131 11.12 -8.74 -1.44
C LEU A 131 11.83 -7.62 -2.21
N ALA A 132 11.96 -7.74 -3.53
CA ALA A 132 12.60 -6.72 -4.36
C ALA A 132 11.80 -5.41 -4.33
N PHE A 133 10.47 -5.49 -4.33
CA PHE A 133 9.59 -4.32 -4.20
C PHE A 133 9.69 -3.67 -2.82
N TYR A 134 9.71 -4.45 -1.75
CA TYR A 134 9.82 -3.95 -0.38
C TYR A 134 11.09 -3.12 -0.14
N HIS A 135 12.24 -3.53 -0.69
CA HIS A 135 13.51 -2.80 -0.57
C HIS A 135 13.54 -1.49 -1.37
N HIS A 136 12.82 -1.39 -2.49
CA HIS A 136 12.78 -0.17 -3.28
C HIS A 136 11.92 0.94 -2.66
N ASP A 137 10.87 0.61 -1.93
CA ASP A 137 9.93 1.60 -1.37
C ASP A 137 10.49 2.25 -0.08
N HIS A 138 11.41 1.58 0.63
CA HIS A 138 12.04 2.13 1.84
C HIS A 138 13.23 3.08 1.58
N GLU A 139 13.75 3.17 0.37
CA GLU A 139 14.88 4.06 0.03
C GLU A 139 14.44 5.49 -0.34
N HIS A 140 13.16 5.81 -0.46
CA HIS A 140 12.72 7.05 -1.10
C HIS A 140 11.85 8.01 -0.30
N HIS A 141 11.68 7.90 1.03
CA HIS A 141 10.90 8.93 1.76
C HIS A 141 11.47 9.30 3.12
N HIS A 142 12.57 10.08 3.13
CA HIS A 142 12.82 11.05 4.19
C HIS A 142 12.57 12.45 3.63
N HIS A 143 11.32 12.86 3.54
CA HIS A 143 10.97 14.27 3.46
C HIS A 143 10.73 14.76 4.89
N ASP A 144 11.46 15.78 5.29
CA ASP A 144 11.14 16.50 6.51
C ASP A 144 9.81 17.26 6.35
N LEU A 145 9.20 17.64 7.47
CA LEU A 145 7.91 18.35 7.52
C LEU A 145 7.92 19.74 6.85
N SER A 146 9.04 20.17 6.26
CA SER A 146 9.23 21.46 5.59
C SER A 146 9.39 21.37 4.07
N GLY A 147 9.42 20.15 3.49
CA GLY A 147 9.41 19.94 2.03
C GLY A 147 10.74 20.26 1.33
N THR A 148 11.86 20.37 2.05
CA THR A 148 13.18 20.55 1.47
C THR A 148 13.95 19.23 1.37
N PRO A 149 14.59 18.91 0.22
CA PRO A 149 15.40 17.71 0.10
C PRO A 149 16.69 17.85 0.91
N VAL A 150 16.93 16.93 1.84
CA VAL A 150 18.21 16.87 2.58
C VAL A 150 19.22 16.13 1.72
N SER A 151 20.23 16.84 1.21
CA SER A 151 21.37 16.26 0.52
C SER A 151 22.28 15.56 1.53
N GLY A 152 22.32 14.21 1.47
CA GLY A 152 23.30 13.42 2.20
C GLY A 152 24.69 13.59 1.57
N ASP A 153 25.69 13.86 2.39
CA ASP A 153 27.09 14.07 2.02
C ASP A 153 27.66 12.85 1.25
N ALA A 154 28.13 13.14 0.04
CA ALA A 154 28.92 12.22 -0.76
C ALA A 154 30.37 12.19 -0.24
N THR A 155 30.73 11.21 0.58
CA THR A 155 32.13 10.91 0.87
C THR A 155 32.67 9.92 -0.16
N SER A 156 33.52 10.48 -1.03
CA SER A 156 34.68 9.90 -1.74
C SER A 156 34.52 8.48 -2.34
N CYS A 157 34.22 8.42 -3.63
CA CYS A 157 34.66 7.32 -4.46
C CYS A 157 35.89 7.75 -5.25
N SER A 158 37.02 7.15 -4.92
CA SER A 158 38.29 7.30 -5.62
C SER A 158 38.24 6.70 -7.02
N HIS A 159 38.53 7.53 -8.03
CA HIS A 159 38.68 7.11 -9.42
C HIS A 159 39.95 6.21 -9.59
N HIS A 160 39.75 4.97 -9.98
CA HIS A 160 40.79 4.18 -10.63
C HIS A 160 40.77 4.48 -12.13
N LYS A 161 41.85 5.14 -12.58
CA LYS A 161 42.19 5.32 -13.99
C LYS A 161 42.65 3.96 -14.54
N HIS A 162 41.98 3.41 -15.53
CA HIS A 162 42.51 2.38 -16.43
C HIS A 162 43.12 3.05 -17.64
N GLY A 163 44.46 2.84 -17.79
CA GLY A 163 45.24 3.31 -18.92
C GLY A 163 44.94 2.55 -20.20
N HIS A 164 44.85 3.29 -21.30
CA HIS A 164 44.83 2.74 -22.65
C HIS A 164 46.23 2.26 -23.03
N HIS A 165 46.40 1.01 -23.42
CA HIS A 165 47.53 0.51 -24.19
C HIS A 165 47.11 0.47 -25.66
N HIS A 166 47.82 1.27 -26.47
CA HIS A 166 47.95 1.09 -27.93
C HIS A 166 48.88 -0.05 -28.21
N HIS A 167 48.57 -0.92 -29.17
CA HIS A 167 49.47 -1.77 -29.88
C HIS A 167 49.31 -1.51 -31.38
N ASP A 168 50.47 -1.33 -32.02
CA ASP A 168 50.70 -1.26 -33.46
C ASP A 168 50.23 -2.50 -34.20
#